data_48c7c74f35a9f7a4e87d6e812c635e5c
#
_entry.id   48c7c74f35a9f7a4e87d6e812c635e5c
#
_cell.length_a   1.000
_cell.length_b   1.000
_cell.length_c   1.000
_cell.angle_alpha   90.00
_cell.angle_beta   90.00
_cell.angle_gamma   90.00
#
_symmetry.space_group_name_H-M   'P 1'
#
loop_
_entity.id
_entity.type
_entity.pdbx_description
1 polymer ?
#
loop_
_entity_poly.entity_id
_entity_poly.type
_entity_poly.pdbx_seq_one_letter_code
_entity_poly.pdbx_strand_id
1 'polypeptide(L)'
;KADVLVYDTYSLPNAKILFDKYRISTIAVRLEEINLFILFKSLMDNPFKLKESYIKNYVKTVSPRVIYSSIDNNPALYKLKSLIKNVKIIADQKAMRDPFFYNLLKKAKHDLSCDAYFVFSEYEKQVLSQYIKTNFFLSGPTYNNSLPTLDKFNCEKVIFISGKLHNPDTNAYDYEKKVFLNVIKYCKKNSLKLYFKEKRGFYDREFNINSQSSSKNRETFFKNHFENNNWSFIPWDLDKNSLD
;
A
#
# COMPACT_ATOMS: atom_id res chain seq x y z
N LYS A 1 -3.80 -1.88 -27.74
CA LYS A 1 -4.93 -1.20 -27.09
C LYS A 1 -5.32 -1.98 -25.84
N ALA A 2 -5.57 -1.31 -24.73
CA ALA A 2 -6.06 -1.90 -23.51
C ALA A 2 -7.33 -1.14 -23.04
N ASP A 3 -8.18 -1.82 -22.25
CA ASP A 3 -9.36 -1.18 -21.70
C ASP A 3 -9.02 -0.42 -20.41
N VAL A 4 -8.10 -0.98 -19.61
CA VAL A 4 -7.60 -0.42 -18.36
C VAL A 4 -6.09 -0.24 -18.43
N LEU A 5 -5.60 0.95 -18.08
CA LEU A 5 -4.20 1.24 -17.86
C LEU A 5 -3.93 1.34 -16.35
N VAL A 6 -3.15 0.44 -15.83
CA VAL A 6 -2.72 0.45 -14.43
C VAL A 6 -1.55 1.42 -14.27
N TYR A 7 -1.77 2.47 -13.48
CA TYR A 7 -0.75 3.46 -13.18
C TYR A 7 0.05 3.02 -11.95
N ASP A 8 1.29 2.65 -12.16
CA ASP A 8 2.19 2.00 -11.20
C ASP A 8 2.01 0.46 -11.12
N THR A 9 3.08 -0.27 -11.35
CA THR A 9 3.14 -1.75 -11.35
C THR A 9 2.64 -2.38 -10.05
N TYR A 10 2.85 -1.72 -8.90
CA TYR A 10 2.34 -2.17 -7.60
C TYR A 10 0.81 -2.18 -7.46
N SER A 11 0.10 -1.54 -8.39
CA SER A 11 -1.37 -1.59 -8.44
C SER A 11 -1.91 -2.77 -9.24
N LEU A 12 -1.05 -3.51 -9.93
CA LEU A 12 -1.47 -4.59 -10.83
C LEU A 12 -2.21 -5.73 -10.12
N PRO A 13 -1.82 -6.21 -8.92
CA PRO A 13 -2.58 -7.25 -8.21
C PRO A 13 -4.03 -6.85 -7.95
N ASN A 14 -4.27 -5.64 -7.44
CA ASN A 14 -5.62 -5.14 -7.20
C ASN A 14 -6.40 -4.96 -8.50
N ALA A 15 -5.73 -4.44 -9.54
CA ALA A 15 -6.35 -4.27 -10.85
C ALA A 15 -6.81 -5.61 -11.47
N LYS A 16 -6.05 -6.69 -11.29
CA LYS A 16 -6.43 -8.04 -11.75
C LYS A 16 -7.67 -8.57 -11.04
N ILE A 17 -7.87 -8.22 -9.76
CA ILE A 17 -9.08 -8.61 -9.02
C ILE A 17 -10.31 -7.83 -9.53
N LEU A 18 -10.16 -6.51 -9.74
CA LEU A 18 -11.27 -5.64 -10.10
C LEU A 18 -11.66 -5.70 -11.58
N PHE A 19 -10.68 -5.96 -12.44
CA PHE A 19 -10.82 -5.84 -13.91
C PHE A 19 -10.45 -7.13 -14.63
N ASP A 20 -10.74 -8.30 -14.05
CA ASP A 20 -10.42 -9.64 -14.56
C ASP A 20 -10.88 -9.88 -15.98
N LYS A 21 -12.03 -9.27 -16.37
CA LYS A 21 -12.67 -9.40 -17.70
C LYS A 21 -12.17 -8.42 -18.74
N TYR A 22 -11.26 -7.50 -18.36
CA TYR A 22 -10.79 -6.43 -19.24
C TYR A 22 -9.34 -6.62 -19.62
N ARG A 23 -8.96 -6.09 -20.79
CA ARG A 23 -7.55 -6.07 -21.21
C ARG A 23 -6.81 -5.01 -20.41
N ILE A 24 -5.85 -5.46 -19.61
CA ILE A 24 -5.04 -4.63 -18.73
C ILE A 24 -3.68 -4.37 -19.38
N SER A 25 -3.22 -3.13 -19.34
CA SER A 25 -1.83 -2.74 -19.58
C SER A 25 -1.31 -2.00 -18.37
N THR A 26 0.00 -1.96 -18.18
CA THR A 26 0.62 -1.32 -17.02
C THR A 26 1.65 -0.30 -17.49
N ILE A 27 1.72 0.85 -16.84
CA ILE A 27 2.80 1.81 -16.99
C ILE A 27 3.68 1.81 -15.73
N ALA A 28 4.97 1.54 -15.93
CA ALA A 28 6.00 1.58 -14.89
C ALA A 28 6.43 3.03 -14.64
N VAL A 29 5.80 3.69 -13.67
CA VAL A 29 6.04 5.12 -13.40
C VAL A 29 7.29 5.40 -12.55
N ARG A 30 7.91 4.34 -12.02
CA ARG A 30 9.14 4.38 -11.20
C ARG A 30 10.38 4.01 -12.01
N LEU A 31 10.26 3.95 -13.34
CA LEU A 31 11.34 3.63 -14.28
C LEU A 31 11.84 2.17 -14.21
N GLU A 32 11.03 1.24 -13.70
CA GLU A 32 11.35 -0.20 -13.72
C GLU A 32 11.41 -0.73 -15.16
N GLU A 33 10.57 -0.18 -16.04
CA GLU A 33 10.51 -0.52 -17.46
C GLU A 33 10.29 0.74 -18.29
N ILE A 34 11.00 0.86 -19.41
CA ILE A 34 10.88 1.98 -20.32
C ILE A 34 10.64 1.48 -21.73
N ASN A 35 9.55 1.91 -22.36
CA ASN A 35 9.31 1.68 -23.77
C ASN A 35 10.09 2.69 -24.60
N LEU A 36 11.13 2.22 -25.29
CA LEU A 36 12.05 3.08 -26.05
C LEU A 36 11.37 3.84 -27.18
N PHE A 37 10.38 3.25 -27.87
CA PHE A 37 9.62 3.92 -28.91
C PHE A 37 8.84 5.12 -28.35
N ILE A 38 8.17 4.91 -27.22
CA ILE A 38 7.41 5.99 -26.55
C ILE A 38 8.36 7.04 -25.98
N LEU A 39 9.51 6.63 -25.46
CA LEU A 39 10.54 7.54 -24.96
C LEU A 39 11.04 8.46 -26.09
N PHE A 40 11.42 7.89 -27.24
CA PHE A 40 11.87 8.65 -28.39
C PHE A 40 10.81 9.64 -28.87
N LYS A 41 9.57 9.20 -29.00
CA LYS A 41 8.45 10.08 -29.35
C LYS A 41 8.28 11.23 -28.33
N SER A 42 8.49 10.95 -27.07
CA SER A 42 8.34 11.95 -25.99
C SER A 42 9.48 12.98 -25.97
N LEU A 43 10.68 12.56 -26.34
CA LEU A 43 11.80 13.45 -26.56
C LEU A 43 11.53 14.41 -27.72
N MET A 44 10.93 13.93 -28.80
CA MET A 44 10.53 14.78 -29.94
C MET A 44 9.40 15.75 -29.58
N ASP A 45 8.44 15.33 -28.75
CA ASP A 45 7.32 16.18 -28.35
C ASP A 45 7.73 17.31 -27.39
N ASN A 46 8.42 16.98 -26.29
CA ASN A 46 8.87 17.96 -25.32
C ASN A 46 9.99 17.41 -24.41
N PRO A 47 11.26 17.63 -24.72
CA PRO A 47 12.38 17.14 -23.95
C PRO A 47 12.47 17.74 -22.54
N PHE A 48 11.98 18.96 -22.33
CA PHE A 48 12.03 19.64 -21.02
C PHE A 48 10.98 19.12 -20.03
N LYS A 49 9.92 18.47 -20.53
CA LYS A 49 8.87 17.81 -19.71
C LYS A 49 8.77 16.34 -20.05
N LEU A 50 9.89 15.68 -20.16
CA LEU A 50 9.99 14.31 -20.66
C LEU A 50 9.06 13.33 -19.95
N LYS A 51 8.99 13.37 -18.62
CA LYS A 51 8.11 12.47 -17.84
C LYS A 51 6.63 12.69 -18.19
N GLU A 52 6.17 13.92 -18.27
CA GLU A 52 4.78 14.24 -18.63
C GLU A 52 4.48 13.83 -20.07
N SER A 53 5.39 14.12 -21.01
CA SER A 53 5.29 13.72 -22.41
C SER A 53 5.26 12.19 -22.56
N TYR A 54 6.10 11.47 -21.81
CA TYR A 54 6.13 10.01 -21.81
C TYR A 54 4.79 9.42 -21.38
N ILE A 55 4.25 9.85 -20.24
CA ILE A 55 2.95 9.39 -19.75
C ILE A 55 1.86 9.70 -20.77
N LYS A 56 1.82 10.91 -21.31
CA LYS A 56 0.83 11.33 -22.31
C LYS A 56 0.90 10.50 -23.58
N ASN A 57 2.10 10.24 -24.10
CA ASN A 57 2.30 9.41 -25.29
C ASN A 57 2.00 7.93 -25.03
N TYR A 58 2.30 7.45 -23.83
CA TYR A 58 1.94 6.10 -23.41
C TYR A 58 0.42 5.93 -23.42
N VAL A 59 -0.32 6.82 -22.76
CA VAL A 59 -1.78 6.81 -22.75
C VAL A 59 -2.37 6.92 -24.15
N LYS A 60 -1.85 7.80 -25.00
CA LYS A 60 -2.28 7.91 -26.40
C LYS A 60 -2.08 6.60 -27.17
N THR A 61 -0.95 5.91 -26.95
CA THR A 61 -0.59 4.69 -27.66
C THR A 61 -1.46 3.51 -27.21
N VAL A 62 -1.65 3.36 -25.89
CA VAL A 62 -2.48 2.31 -25.29
C VAL A 62 -3.96 2.57 -25.52
N SER A 63 -4.37 3.86 -25.52
CA SER A 63 -5.76 4.31 -25.70
C SER A 63 -6.74 3.64 -24.72
N PRO A 64 -6.49 3.71 -23.39
CA PRO A 64 -7.34 3.08 -22.41
C PRO A 64 -8.63 3.88 -22.20
N ARG A 65 -9.67 3.22 -21.71
CA ARG A 65 -10.90 3.88 -21.22
C ARG A 65 -10.75 4.39 -19.79
N VAL A 66 -9.95 3.66 -18.99
CA VAL A 66 -9.75 3.92 -17.57
C VAL A 66 -8.26 3.87 -17.25
N ILE A 67 -7.80 4.81 -16.42
CA ILE A 67 -6.52 4.73 -15.70
C ILE A 67 -6.84 4.41 -14.24
N TYR A 68 -6.27 3.34 -13.70
CA TYR A 68 -6.48 2.88 -12.34
C TYR A 68 -5.18 2.86 -11.55
N SER A 69 -5.23 3.25 -10.28
CA SER A 69 -4.13 3.07 -9.34
C SER A 69 -4.63 2.83 -7.92
N SER A 70 -4.06 1.83 -7.25
CA SER A 70 -4.15 1.66 -5.80
C SER A 70 -2.98 2.30 -5.05
N ILE A 71 -2.03 2.93 -5.75
CA ILE A 71 -0.98 3.77 -5.16
C ILE A 71 -1.48 5.20 -5.12
N ASP A 72 -2.46 5.42 -4.26
CA ASP A 72 -3.19 6.69 -4.11
C ASP A 72 -2.38 7.79 -3.39
N ASN A 73 -1.25 7.47 -2.76
CA ASN A 73 -0.37 8.43 -2.10
C ASN A 73 0.60 9.17 -3.06
N ASN A 74 0.42 9.01 -4.37
CA ASN A 74 1.20 9.72 -5.37
C ASN A 74 0.41 10.90 -5.97
N PRO A 75 0.69 12.16 -5.62
CA PRO A 75 -0.02 13.33 -6.15
C PRO A 75 0.03 13.44 -7.68
N ALA A 76 1.03 12.81 -8.34
CA ALA A 76 1.14 12.80 -9.78
C ALA A 76 -0.04 12.09 -10.47
N LEU A 77 -0.68 11.12 -9.82
CA LEU A 77 -1.90 10.47 -10.32
C LEU A 77 -3.01 11.50 -10.55
N TYR A 78 -3.25 12.35 -9.57
CA TYR A 78 -4.33 13.34 -9.59
C TYR A 78 -4.08 14.49 -10.56
N LYS A 79 -2.79 14.77 -10.89
CA LYS A 79 -2.40 15.75 -11.93
C LYS A 79 -2.68 15.21 -13.34
N LEU A 80 -2.81 13.90 -13.53
CA LEU A 80 -3.06 13.34 -14.86
C LEU A 80 -4.36 13.85 -15.46
N LYS A 81 -5.37 14.18 -14.65
CA LYS A 81 -6.65 14.68 -15.15
C LYS A 81 -6.52 15.98 -15.94
N SER A 82 -5.59 16.86 -15.56
CA SER A 82 -5.29 18.07 -16.31
C SER A 82 -4.54 17.80 -17.62
N LEU A 83 -3.78 16.70 -17.69
CA LEU A 83 -2.99 16.33 -18.85
C LEU A 83 -3.77 15.46 -19.86
N ILE A 84 -4.75 14.68 -19.38
CA ILE A 84 -5.45 13.66 -20.15
C ILE A 84 -6.96 13.80 -19.93
N LYS A 85 -7.63 14.48 -20.89
CA LYS A 85 -9.06 14.84 -20.72
C LYS A 85 -10.04 13.70 -20.99
N ASN A 86 -9.72 12.77 -21.92
CA ASN A 86 -10.69 11.80 -22.46
C ASN A 86 -10.60 10.41 -21.80
N VAL A 87 -9.94 10.28 -20.66
CA VAL A 87 -9.79 9.02 -19.92
C VAL A 87 -10.29 9.20 -18.50
N LYS A 88 -11.01 8.21 -17.99
CA LYS A 88 -11.44 8.21 -16.59
C LYS A 88 -10.28 7.80 -15.69
N ILE A 89 -10.09 8.50 -14.57
CA ILE A 89 -9.04 8.23 -13.58
C ILE A 89 -9.71 7.76 -12.30
N ILE A 90 -9.33 6.55 -11.88
CA ILE A 90 -9.84 5.90 -10.67
C ILE A 90 -8.68 5.71 -9.70
N ALA A 91 -8.83 6.25 -8.51
CA ALA A 91 -7.94 6.00 -7.37
C ALA A 91 -8.60 5.03 -6.38
N ASP A 92 -7.80 4.17 -5.77
CA ASP A 92 -8.23 3.20 -4.78
C ASP A 92 -7.29 3.27 -3.58
N GLN A 93 -7.82 3.53 -2.39
CA GLN A 93 -7.01 3.68 -1.19
C GLN A 93 -6.39 2.35 -0.81
N LYS A 94 -5.07 2.34 -0.65
CA LYS A 94 -4.32 1.12 -0.30
C LYS A 94 -4.05 0.97 1.20
N ALA A 95 -3.89 2.09 1.90
CA ALA A 95 -3.55 2.11 3.33
C ALA A 95 -4.07 3.40 3.98
N MET A 96 -4.17 3.39 5.31
CA MET A 96 -4.42 4.60 6.08
C MET A 96 -3.37 5.66 5.76
N ARG A 97 -3.80 6.92 5.72
CA ARG A 97 -2.93 8.04 5.37
C ARG A 97 -2.40 8.72 6.61
N ASP A 98 -1.13 9.09 6.55
CA ASP A 98 -0.43 9.82 7.60
C ASP A 98 -0.43 11.35 7.34
N PRO A 99 -0.10 12.16 8.34
CA PRO A 99 -0.01 13.61 8.17
C PRO A 99 0.98 14.07 7.10
N PHE A 100 2.01 13.26 6.81
CA PHE A 100 2.99 13.59 5.77
C PHE A 100 2.33 13.61 4.39
N PHE A 101 1.46 12.64 4.10
CA PHE A 101 0.72 12.61 2.83
C PHE A 101 -0.20 13.84 2.67
N TYR A 102 -0.95 14.19 3.70
CA TYR A 102 -1.80 15.39 3.66
C TYR A 102 -0.99 16.67 3.45
N ASN A 103 0.20 16.76 4.05
CA ASN A 103 1.12 17.88 3.81
C ASN A 103 1.63 17.92 2.35
N LEU A 104 1.86 16.76 1.71
CA LEU A 104 2.19 16.70 0.29
C LEU A 104 1.04 17.21 -0.60
N LEU A 105 -0.19 16.81 -0.29
CA LEU A 105 -1.37 17.30 -1.02
C LEU A 105 -1.53 18.82 -0.85
N LYS A 106 -1.38 19.34 0.36
CA LYS A 106 -1.45 20.78 0.64
C LYS A 106 -0.37 21.60 -0.09
N LYS A 107 0.83 21.04 -0.24
CA LYS A 107 1.92 21.66 -0.99
C LYS A 107 1.78 21.56 -2.51
N ALA A 108 0.92 20.67 -2.99
CA ALA A 108 0.67 20.53 -4.42
C ALA A 108 -0.06 21.79 -4.93
N LYS A 109 0.65 22.65 -5.68
CA LYS A 109 0.11 23.91 -6.24
C LYS A 109 -0.87 23.71 -7.41
N HIS A 110 -1.39 22.50 -7.62
CA HIS A 110 -2.24 22.15 -8.75
C HIS A 110 -3.62 21.69 -8.28
N ASP A 111 -4.62 21.92 -9.11
CA ASP A 111 -5.93 21.31 -8.93
C ASP A 111 -5.81 19.78 -9.06
N LEU A 112 -5.78 19.10 -7.92
CA LEU A 112 -5.72 17.65 -7.87
C LEU A 112 -7.12 17.10 -8.10
N SER A 113 -7.29 16.21 -9.07
CA SER A 113 -8.59 15.62 -9.37
C SER A 113 -8.50 14.23 -9.97
N CYS A 114 -9.56 13.45 -9.76
CA CYS A 114 -9.81 12.19 -10.47
C CYS A 114 -11.33 12.00 -10.65
N ASP A 115 -11.76 10.98 -11.40
CA ASP A 115 -13.18 10.77 -11.65
C ASP A 115 -13.86 9.99 -10.52
N ALA A 116 -13.14 9.07 -9.90
CA ALA A 116 -13.63 8.30 -8.76
C ALA A 116 -12.47 8.00 -7.78
N TYR A 117 -12.78 8.03 -6.49
CA TYR A 117 -11.84 7.65 -5.45
C TYR A 117 -12.52 6.75 -4.41
N PHE A 118 -12.08 5.52 -4.34
CA PHE A 118 -12.53 4.54 -3.37
C PHE A 118 -11.71 4.70 -2.08
N VAL A 119 -12.38 4.96 -0.97
CA VAL A 119 -11.76 5.26 0.32
C VAL A 119 -12.29 4.34 1.42
N PHE A 120 -11.51 4.19 2.50
CA PHE A 120 -11.83 3.25 3.56
C PHE A 120 -12.95 3.72 4.49
N SER A 121 -13.07 5.03 4.71
CA SER A 121 -14.01 5.56 5.70
C SER A 121 -14.49 6.96 5.35
N GLU A 122 -15.58 7.36 6.01
CA GLU A 122 -16.11 8.73 5.92
C GLU A 122 -15.10 9.77 6.39
N TYR A 123 -14.29 9.45 7.40
CA TYR A 123 -13.20 10.32 7.87
C TYR A 123 -12.19 10.62 6.76
N GLU A 124 -11.70 9.56 6.08
CA GLU A 124 -10.76 9.73 4.96
C GLU A 124 -11.39 10.57 3.83
N LYS A 125 -12.65 10.32 3.49
CA LYS A 125 -13.38 11.12 2.51
C LYS A 125 -13.44 12.59 2.92
N GLN A 126 -13.79 12.91 4.16
CA GLN A 126 -13.87 14.29 4.65
C GLN A 126 -12.52 15.00 4.57
N VAL A 127 -11.44 14.33 4.97
CA VAL A 127 -10.09 14.93 4.92
C VAL A 127 -9.62 15.10 3.47
N LEU A 128 -9.73 14.07 2.63
CA LEU A 128 -9.24 14.10 1.26
C LEU A 128 -10.03 15.04 0.35
N SER A 129 -11.31 15.25 0.62
CA SER A 129 -12.18 16.18 -0.15
C SER A 129 -11.69 17.64 -0.08
N GLN A 130 -10.90 18.00 0.94
CA GLN A 130 -10.28 19.31 1.06
C GLN A 130 -9.18 19.55 0.02
N TYR A 131 -8.63 18.49 -0.57
CA TYR A 131 -7.45 18.55 -1.45
C TYR A 131 -7.70 18.00 -2.85
N ILE A 132 -8.61 17.03 -3.01
CA ILE A 132 -8.82 16.31 -4.27
C ILE A 132 -10.28 16.45 -4.69
N LYS A 133 -10.50 16.98 -5.90
CA LYS A 133 -11.84 17.05 -6.53
C LYS A 133 -12.19 15.71 -7.17
N THR A 134 -13.18 15.01 -6.63
CA THR A 134 -13.57 13.68 -7.12
C THR A 134 -14.93 13.25 -6.57
N ASN A 135 -15.50 12.18 -7.14
CA ASN A 135 -16.59 11.43 -6.51
C ASN A 135 -15.99 10.37 -5.58
N PHE A 136 -16.25 10.51 -4.28
CA PHE A 136 -15.78 9.56 -3.28
C PHE A 136 -16.78 8.42 -3.08
N PHE A 137 -16.24 7.20 -2.95
CA PHE A 137 -17.01 5.97 -2.66
C PHE A 137 -16.40 5.26 -1.45
N LEU A 138 -17.22 4.88 -0.50
CA LEU A 138 -16.79 4.08 0.65
C LEU A 138 -16.76 2.61 0.25
N SER A 139 -15.61 1.98 0.28
CA SER A 139 -15.44 0.60 -0.23
C SER A 139 -14.69 -0.33 0.71
N GLY A 140 -13.95 0.20 1.69
CA GLY A 140 -12.96 -0.60 2.41
C GLY A 140 -11.79 -1.04 1.53
N PRO A 141 -10.89 -1.89 2.04
CA PRO A 141 -9.73 -2.39 1.27
C PRO A 141 -10.13 -3.34 0.15
N THR A 142 -9.80 -3.01 -1.08
CA THR A 142 -10.16 -3.78 -2.28
C THR A 142 -9.69 -5.24 -2.24
N TYR A 143 -8.51 -5.50 -1.70
CA TYR A 143 -7.97 -6.87 -1.62
C TYR A 143 -8.77 -7.79 -0.68
N ASN A 144 -9.58 -7.25 0.24
CA ASN A 144 -10.47 -8.05 1.08
C ASN A 144 -11.56 -8.76 0.26
N ASN A 145 -11.86 -8.27 -0.94
CA ASN A 145 -12.85 -8.90 -1.82
C ASN A 145 -12.43 -10.30 -2.29
N SER A 146 -11.14 -10.62 -2.21
CA SER A 146 -10.60 -11.95 -2.53
C SER A 146 -10.55 -12.90 -1.33
N LEU A 147 -10.89 -12.41 -0.13
CA LEU A 147 -10.89 -13.24 1.08
C LEU A 147 -12.24 -13.95 1.24
N PRO A 148 -12.24 -15.17 1.76
CA PRO A 148 -13.49 -15.88 2.05
C PRO A 148 -14.29 -15.13 3.11
N THR A 149 -15.61 -15.11 2.96
CA THR A 149 -16.52 -14.60 3.99
C THR A 149 -16.56 -15.61 5.16
N LEU A 150 -16.30 -15.12 6.35
CA LEU A 150 -16.39 -15.93 7.56
C LEU A 150 -17.78 -15.77 8.18
N ASP A 151 -18.59 -16.81 8.15
CA ASP A 151 -19.96 -16.80 8.71
C ASP A 151 -19.97 -16.72 10.24
N LYS A 152 -18.94 -17.22 10.88
CA LYS A 152 -18.75 -17.15 12.34
C LYS A 152 -17.31 -16.83 12.66
N PHE A 153 -17.13 -15.79 13.47
CA PHE A 153 -15.81 -15.40 13.97
C PHE A 153 -15.60 -16.04 15.35
N ASN A 154 -14.97 -17.21 15.38
CA ASN A 154 -14.45 -17.77 16.62
C ASN A 154 -12.96 -17.45 16.72
N CYS A 155 -12.63 -16.40 17.47
CA CYS A 155 -11.26 -15.94 17.60
C CYS A 155 -10.56 -16.69 18.73
N GLU A 156 -9.76 -17.67 18.38
CA GLU A 156 -8.89 -18.39 19.33
C GLU A 156 -7.44 -17.89 19.29
N LYS A 157 -7.06 -17.24 18.19
CA LYS A 157 -5.69 -16.81 17.91
C LYS A 157 -5.68 -15.31 17.61
N VAL A 158 -4.74 -14.59 18.19
CA VAL A 158 -4.46 -13.16 17.91
C VAL A 158 -3.05 -13.06 17.35
N ILE A 159 -2.89 -12.35 16.23
CA ILE A 159 -1.58 -12.07 15.65
C ILE A 159 -1.29 -10.59 15.82
N PHE A 160 -0.26 -10.26 16.57
CA PHE A 160 0.27 -8.89 16.66
C PHE A 160 1.36 -8.70 15.60
N ILE A 161 1.13 -7.78 14.67
CA ILE A 161 2.09 -7.47 13.61
C ILE A 161 2.85 -6.21 13.98
N SER A 162 4.13 -6.35 14.36
CA SER A 162 4.98 -5.22 14.72
C SER A 162 5.54 -4.51 13.50
N GLY A 163 5.43 -3.17 13.50
CA GLY A 163 6.03 -2.31 12.48
C GLY A 163 7.22 -1.49 12.97
N LYS A 164 7.39 -1.34 14.30
CA LYS A 164 8.36 -0.38 14.89
C LYS A 164 9.19 -0.93 16.05
N LEU A 165 8.84 -2.08 16.61
CA LEU A 165 9.55 -2.65 17.77
C LEU A 165 11.01 -3.09 17.50
N HIS A 166 11.48 -2.93 16.29
CA HIS A 166 12.88 -3.20 15.91
C HIS A 166 13.84 -2.06 16.26
N ASN A 167 13.34 -0.85 16.48
CA ASN A 167 14.20 0.31 16.78
C ASN A 167 13.83 0.91 18.15
N PRO A 168 14.54 0.52 19.23
CA PRO A 168 14.25 0.97 20.60
C PRO A 168 14.48 2.47 20.81
N ASP A 169 15.24 3.13 19.93
CA ASP A 169 15.61 4.54 20.08
C ASP A 169 14.53 5.51 19.56
N THR A 170 13.35 5.00 19.23
CA THR A 170 12.27 5.83 18.68
C THR A 170 11.05 5.90 19.61
N ASN A 171 10.41 7.08 19.68
CA ASN A 171 9.11 7.23 20.37
C ASN A 171 8.05 6.24 19.86
N ALA A 172 8.16 5.81 18.61
CA ALA A 172 7.27 4.82 18.02
C ALA A 172 7.45 3.43 18.63
N TYR A 173 8.66 3.10 19.08
CA TYR A 173 8.95 1.86 19.81
C TYR A 173 8.21 1.82 21.14
N ASP A 174 8.32 2.86 21.96
CA ASP A 174 7.68 2.93 23.27
C ASP A 174 6.16 2.85 23.15
N TYR A 175 5.60 3.52 22.16
CA TYR A 175 4.17 3.47 21.89
C TYR A 175 3.72 2.06 21.51
N GLU A 176 4.38 1.44 20.53
CA GLU A 176 4.03 0.09 20.05
C GLU A 176 4.26 -0.97 21.15
N LYS A 177 5.31 -0.81 21.97
CA LYS A 177 5.57 -1.63 23.16
C LYS A 177 4.40 -1.59 24.14
N LYS A 178 3.86 -0.41 24.45
CA LYS A 178 2.68 -0.27 25.32
C LYS A 178 1.46 -0.98 24.72
N VAL A 179 1.24 -0.84 23.43
CA VAL A 179 0.14 -1.53 22.73
C VAL A 179 0.32 -3.04 22.83
N PHE A 180 1.51 -3.56 22.54
CA PHE A 180 1.79 -4.99 22.62
C PHE A 180 1.58 -5.57 24.02
N LEU A 181 2.05 -4.89 25.07
CA LEU A 181 1.82 -5.30 26.45
C LEU A 181 0.33 -5.33 26.84
N ASN A 182 -0.47 -4.41 26.30
CA ASN A 182 -1.92 -4.44 26.48
C ASN A 182 -2.57 -5.60 25.73
N VAL A 183 -2.10 -5.94 24.53
CA VAL A 183 -2.56 -7.11 23.78
C VAL A 183 -2.23 -8.41 24.52
N ILE A 184 -1.03 -8.52 25.12
CA ILE A 184 -0.66 -9.66 25.97
C ILE A 184 -1.67 -9.83 27.14
N LYS A 185 -1.96 -8.73 27.86
CA LYS A 185 -2.92 -8.75 28.97
C LYS A 185 -4.32 -9.16 28.50
N TYR A 186 -4.77 -8.63 27.37
CA TYR A 186 -6.06 -8.96 26.79
C TYR A 186 -6.15 -10.45 26.40
N CYS A 187 -5.15 -10.99 25.71
CA CYS A 187 -5.11 -12.37 25.31
C CYS A 187 -5.10 -13.31 26.53
N LYS A 188 -4.31 -12.99 27.56
CA LYS A 188 -4.29 -13.75 28.81
C LYS A 188 -5.66 -13.76 29.49
N LYS A 189 -6.33 -12.60 29.61
CA LYS A 189 -7.67 -12.49 30.23
C LYS A 189 -8.73 -13.30 29.50
N ASN A 190 -8.63 -13.43 28.18
CA ASN A 190 -9.63 -14.07 27.33
C ASN A 190 -9.20 -15.48 26.85
N SER A 191 -8.13 -16.05 27.41
CA SER A 191 -7.60 -17.37 27.05
C SER A 191 -7.27 -17.52 25.57
N LEU A 192 -6.83 -16.44 24.91
CA LEU A 192 -6.48 -16.41 23.49
C LEU A 192 -5.00 -16.73 23.29
N LYS A 193 -4.67 -17.48 22.24
CA LYS A 193 -3.28 -17.70 21.82
C LYS A 193 -2.75 -16.44 21.11
N LEU A 194 -1.63 -15.90 21.60
CA LEU A 194 -1.01 -14.73 21.02
C LEU A 194 0.21 -15.13 20.19
N TYR A 195 0.27 -14.61 18.96
CA TYR A 195 1.40 -14.71 18.06
C TYR A 195 1.97 -13.32 17.79
N PHE A 196 3.28 -13.22 17.79
CA PHE A 196 4.00 -12.01 17.40
C PHE A 196 4.64 -12.22 16.02
N LYS A 197 4.34 -11.32 15.09
CA LYS A 197 4.91 -11.32 13.75
C LYS A 197 5.55 -9.97 13.45
N GLU A 198 6.80 -9.98 13.02
CA GLU A 198 7.45 -8.75 12.55
C GLU A 198 7.04 -8.42 11.11
N LYS A 199 7.02 -7.12 10.76
CA LYS A 199 6.78 -6.65 9.41
C LYS A 199 8.06 -6.78 8.58
N ARG A 200 7.97 -7.42 7.41
CA ARG A 200 9.11 -7.56 6.47
C ARG A 200 9.67 -6.19 6.06
N GLY A 201 10.97 -6.09 5.93
CA GLY A 201 11.65 -5.06 5.15
C GLY A 201 12.39 -3.97 5.93
N PHE A 202 12.31 -3.93 7.26
CA PHE A 202 13.09 -2.96 8.04
C PHE A 202 14.46 -3.51 8.49
N TYR A 203 14.57 -4.80 8.75
CA TYR A 203 15.76 -5.42 9.31
C TYR A 203 16.91 -5.63 8.33
N ASP A 204 16.60 -5.88 7.05
CA ASP A 204 17.64 -6.22 6.06
C ASP A 204 18.58 -5.05 5.73
N ARG A 205 18.17 -3.81 6.03
CA ARG A 205 18.96 -2.62 5.72
C ARG A 205 19.84 -2.11 6.87
N GLU A 206 19.40 -2.29 8.10
CA GLU A 206 20.10 -1.73 9.27
C GLU A 206 21.02 -2.73 9.97
N PHE A 207 20.74 -4.02 9.89
CA PHE A 207 21.47 -5.01 10.67
C PHE A 207 22.44 -5.92 9.89
N ASN A 208 22.51 -5.81 8.57
CA ASN A 208 23.45 -6.58 7.72
C ASN A 208 23.53 -8.09 8.07
N ILE A 209 22.43 -8.66 8.50
CA ILE A 209 22.36 -10.02 9.05
C ILE A 209 21.85 -10.96 7.96
N ASN A 210 22.67 -11.95 7.60
CA ASN A 210 22.29 -13.06 6.70
C ASN A 210 20.97 -13.71 7.13
N SER A 211 20.02 -13.84 6.23
CA SER A 211 18.61 -14.11 6.45
C SER A 211 18.27 -15.33 7.31
N GLN A 212 19.07 -16.39 7.33
CA GLN A 212 18.77 -17.62 8.06
C GLN A 212 19.23 -17.63 9.53
N SER A 213 20.33 -16.98 9.88
CA SER A 213 20.74 -16.83 11.30
C SER A 213 19.88 -15.82 12.05
N SER A 214 19.13 -15.02 11.34
CA SER A 214 18.44 -13.84 11.84
C SER A 214 17.11 -14.15 12.56
N SER A 215 16.37 -15.21 12.21
CA SER A 215 15.06 -15.45 12.83
C SER A 215 15.17 -15.86 14.30
N LYS A 216 16.11 -16.75 14.64
CA LYS A 216 16.36 -17.19 16.02
C LYS A 216 16.92 -16.05 16.88
N ASN A 217 17.80 -15.24 16.34
CA ASN A 217 18.36 -14.07 17.03
C ASN A 217 17.28 -13.00 17.27
N ARG A 218 16.37 -12.83 16.32
CA ARG A 218 15.23 -11.91 16.44
C ARG A 218 14.22 -12.37 17.47
N GLU A 219 13.85 -13.65 17.46
CA GLU A 219 12.99 -14.22 18.48
C GLU A 219 13.60 -14.01 19.88
N THR A 220 14.89 -14.27 20.04
CA THR A 220 15.62 -14.06 21.29
C THR A 220 15.64 -12.58 21.68
N PHE A 221 15.86 -11.67 20.73
CA PHE A 221 15.80 -10.23 20.97
C PHE A 221 14.44 -9.83 21.52
N PHE A 222 13.35 -10.21 20.86
CA PHE A 222 12.00 -9.85 21.33
C PHE A 222 11.65 -10.52 22.65
N LYS A 223 12.04 -11.79 22.87
CA LYS A 223 11.81 -12.48 24.14
C LYS A 223 12.56 -11.82 25.31
N ASN A 224 13.76 -11.32 25.08
CA ASN A 224 14.51 -10.60 26.11
C ASN A 224 13.95 -9.19 26.41
N HIS A 225 13.36 -8.54 25.42
CA HIS A 225 12.75 -7.21 25.57
C HIS A 225 11.35 -7.23 26.18
N PHE A 226 10.63 -8.35 26.02
CA PHE A 226 9.30 -8.55 26.57
C PHE A 226 9.33 -9.71 27.55
N GLU A 227 9.48 -9.40 28.82
CA GLU A 227 9.65 -10.36 29.94
C GLU A 227 8.57 -11.45 30.06
N ASN A 228 7.62 -11.50 29.14
CA ASN A 228 6.47 -12.38 29.22
C ASN A 228 6.44 -13.35 28.03
N ASN A 229 6.69 -14.63 28.32
CA ASN A 229 6.76 -15.72 27.34
C ASN A 229 5.39 -16.27 26.89
N ASN A 230 4.28 -15.59 27.16
CA ASN A 230 2.93 -16.02 26.79
C ASN A 230 2.55 -15.71 25.33
N TRP A 231 3.50 -15.72 24.43
CA TRP A 231 3.31 -15.53 22.97
C TRP A 231 4.31 -16.35 22.17
N SER A 232 3.93 -16.72 20.96
CA SER A 232 4.77 -17.44 20.01
C SER A 232 5.25 -16.52 18.92
N PHE A 233 6.52 -16.67 18.52
CA PHE A 233 7.11 -15.89 17.42
C PHE A 233 6.78 -16.54 16.09
N ILE A 234 6.33 -15.73 15.10
CA ILE A 234 6.15 -16.17 13.71
C ILE A 234 7.23 -15.49 12.87
N PRO A 235 8.18 -16.26 12.31
CA PRO A 235 9.13 -15.74 11.33
C PRO A 235 8.40 -15.14 10.13
N TRP A 236 8.95 -14.06 9.56
CA TRP A 236 8.32 -13.36 8.44
C TRP A 236 8.29 -14.19 7.14
N ASP A 237 9.22 -15.14 7.01
CA ASP A 237 9.44 -16.03 5.87
C ASP A 237 8.61 -17.33 5.93
N LEU A 238 7.86 -17.53 7.01
CA LEU A 238 6.93 -18.65 7.10
C LEU A 238 5.83 -18.47 6.04
N ASP A 239 5.72 -19.49 5.19
CA ASP A 239 4.73 -19.55 4.14
C ASP A 239 3.31 -19.51 4.75
N LYS A 240 2.37 -18.87 4.06
CA LYS A 240 0.99 -18.68 4.55
C LYS A 240 0.28 -19.99 4.91
N ASN A 241 0.77 -21.11 4.39
CA ASN A 241 0.21 -22.45 4.57
C ASN A 241 0.68 -23.17 5.84
N SER A 242 1.57 -22.57 6.63
CA SER A 242 2.15 -23.20 7.83
C SER A 242 1.55 -22.72 9.16
N LEU A 243 0.41 -22.02 9.10
CA LEU A 243 -0.29 -21.47 10.28
C LEU A 243 -1.54 -22.27 10.68
N ASP A 244 -1.68 -23.50 10.19
CA ASP A 244 -2.76 -24.44 10.55
C ASP A 244 -2.65 -24.96 11.99
#